data_e4bbc940f3fef2d55e8b640f6dc84509
#
_entry.id   e4bbc940f3fef2d55e8b640f6dc84509
#
_cell.length_a   1.000
_cell.length_b   1.000
_cell.length_c   1.000
_cell.angle_alpha   90.00
_cell.angle_beta   90.00
_cell.angle_gamma   90.00
#
_symmetry.space_group_name_H-M   'P 1'
#
loop_
_entity.id
_entity.type
_entity.pdbx_description
1 polymer ?
#
loop_
_entity_poly.entity_id
_entity_poly.type
_entity_poly.pdbx_seq_one_letter_code
_entity_poly.pdbx_strand_id
1 'polypeptide(L)'
;SGYSDTPIIPGSKWRVHDGNRPQPPVVTPGDFPTQEKAGTPPSDAVILFNGHSLSQWVGKDGQDAPWKVENGYFESVPRTGNIHTKTEFGDCQLHLEFSKPEAPGHGNSGVFMMRKYEIQILNCYDFVTYADGVEGGLYGQCPPLVNACLPRQEWSTYDIIWIAPRFAGDQLMAPAYITVFLNGVLLHHFQPLQGPTRFRALAEYKPQSSYGAIELQDHGDPVRFRNIWCRPLSLYSSY
;
A
#
# COMPACT_ATOMS: atom_id res chain seq x y z
N SER A 1 9.77 -32.55 -15.73
CA SER A 1 11.20 -32.88 -15.76
C SER A 1 11.83 -32.36 -14.48
N GLY A 2 12.91 -33.00 -14.05
CA GLY A 2 13.63 -32.67 -12.82
C GLY A 2 14.50 -33.84 -12.43
N TYR A 3 15.17 -33.75 -11.28
CA TYR A 3 16.11 -34.78 -10.79
C TYR A 3 15.63 -35.34 -9.45
N SER A 4 15.98 -36.58 -9.14
CA SER A 4 15.67 -37.25 -7.88
C SER A 4 16.92 -37.62 -7.08
N ASP A 5 18.11 -37.39 -7.63
CA ASP A 5 19.42 -37.81 -7.11
C ASP A 5 20.30 -36.63 -6.66
N THR A 6 19.79 -35.42 -6.72
CA THR A 6 20.50 -34.22 -6.31
C THR A 6 20.41 -33.96 -4.78
N PRO A 7 21.31 -33.13 -4.19
CA PRO A 7 21.28 -32.83 -2.77
C PRO A 7 19.96 -32.16 -2.31
N ILE A 8 19.60 -32.41 -1.06
CA ILE A 8 18.46 -31.72 -0.42
C ILE A 8 18.87 -30.27 -0.10
N ILE A 9 18.01 -29.32 -0.42
CA ILE A 9 18.18 -27.89 -0.09
C ILE A 9 18.09 -27.74 1.43
N PRO A 10 19.09 -27.14 2.11
CA PRO A 10 19.06 -26.96 3.56
C PRO A 10 17.81 -26.29 4.06
N GLY A 11 17.17 -26.80 5.08
CA GLY A 11 15.91 -26.27 5.63
C GLY A 11 14.65 -26.57 4.82
N SER A 12 14.76 -27.39 3.78
CA SER A 12 13.65 -27.76 2.88
C SER A 12 13.51 -29.29 2.82
N LYS A 13 12.34 -29.78 2.41
CA LYS A 13 12.10 -31.16 2.04
C LYS A 13 12.45 -31.46 0.57
N TRP A 14 12.78 -30.42 -0.20
CA TRP A 14 13.00 -30.51 -1.64
C TRP A 14 14.47 -30.63 -1.99
N ARG A 15 14.75 -31.35 -3.08
CA ARG A 15 16.07 -31.42 -3.68
C ARG A 15 16.34 -30.26 -4.63
N VAL A 16 17.59 -30.01 -4.93
CA VAL A 16 17.98 -29.12 -6.02
C VAL A 16 17.38 -29.66 -7.33
N HIS A 17 16.59 -28.83 -8.01
CA HIS A 17 15.87 -29.18 -9.25
C HIS A 17 14.93 -30.40 -9.10
N ASP A 18 14.29 -30.53 -7.96
CA ASP A 18 13.37 -31.63 -7.67
C ASP A 18 12.18 -31.64 -8.64
N GLY A 19 12.05 -32.75 -9.39
CA GLY A 19 10.97 -32.92 -10.35
C GLY A 19 9.56 -33.02 -9.73
N ASN A 20 9.47 -33.28 -8.43
CA ASN A 20 8.22 -33.41 -7.68
C ASN A 20 7.83 -32.12 -6.94
N ARG A 21 8.73 -31.11 -6.95
CA ARG A 21 8.40 -29.84 -6.32
C ARG A 21 7.25 -29.14 -7.07
N PRO A 22 6.19 -28.67 -6.37
CA PRO A 22 5.10 -27.97 -7.03
C PRO A 22 5.57 -26.77 -7.85
N GLN A 23 4.98 -26.59 -9.02
CA GLN A 23 5.22 -25.40 -9.83
C GLN A 23 4.56 -24.18 -9.18
N PRO A 24 5.15 -22.98 -9.32
CA PRO A 24 4.49 -21.77 -8.87
C PRO A 24 3.15 -21.59 -9.60
N PRO A 25 2.12 -21.02 -8.94
CA PRO A 25 0.86 -20.74 -9.59
C PRO A 25 1.04 -19.74 -10.75
N VAL A 26 0.25 -19.93 -11.80
CA VAL A 26 0.25 -19.02 -12.94
C VAL A 26 -0.63 -17.81 -12.61
N VAL A 27 -0.06 -16.62 -12.70
CA VAL A 27 -0.76 -15.35 -12.55
C VAL A 27 -0.62 -14.56 -13.84
N THR A 28 -1.73 -14.09 -14.40
CA THR A 28 -1.72 -13.19 -15.55
C THR A 28 -1.41 -11.78 -15.04
N PRO A 29 -0.32 -11.13 -15.50
CA PRO A 29 -0.04 -9.74 -15.15
C PRO A 29 -1.14 -8.79 -15.63
N GLY A 30 -1.34 -7.70 -14.91
CA GLY A 30 -2.16 -6.60 -15.37
C GLY A 30 -1.39 -5.66 -16.32
N ASP A 31 -2.12 -4.74 -16.94
CA ASP A 31 -1.54 -3.66 -17.74
C ASP A 31 -0.95 -2.58 -16.83
N PHE A 32 0.16 -1.98 -17.25
CA PHE A 32 0.71 -0.80 -16.60
C PHE A 32 -0.17 0.44 -16.88
N PRO A 33 -0.30 1.36 -15.90
CA PRO A 33 -1.03 2.60 -16.11
C PRO A 33 -0.29 3.58 -17.03
N THR A 34 -1.07 4.48 -17.63
CA THR A 34 -0.58 5.70 -18.28
C THR A 34 -1.30 6.92 -17.69
N GLN A 35 -0.96 8.12 -18.15
CA GLN A 35 -1.70 9.32 -17.73
C GLN A 35 -3.16 9.27 -18.18
N GLU A 36 -3.43 8.69 -19.35
CA GLU A 36 -4.76 8.63 -19.97
C GLU A 36 -5.57 7.41 -19.53
N LYS A 37 -4.90 6.31 -19.14
CA LYS A 37 -5.56 5.04 -18.85
C LYS A 37 -5.07 4.45 -17.53
N ALA A 38 -6.02 4.07 -16.67
CA ALA A 38 -5.73 3.26 -15.49
C ALA A 38 -5.13 1.91 -15.88
N GLY A 39 -4.21 1.41 -15.07
CA GLY A 39 -3.74 0.04 -15.17
C GLY A 39 -4.83 -0.98 -14.86
N THR A 40 -4.49 -2.26 -14.95
CA THR A 40 -5.38 -3.35 -14.56
C THR A 40 -4.70 -4.25 -13.52
N PRO A 41 -5.47 -4.89 -12.62
CA PRO A 41 -4.91 -5.76 -11.60
C PRO A 41 -4.42 -7.09 -12.19
N PRO A 42 -3.43 -7.75 -11.56
CA PRO A 42 -3.10 -9.14 -11.85
C PRO A 42 -4.27 -10.07 -11.48
N SER A 43 -4.31 -11.24 -12.11
CA SER A 43 -5.47 -12.17 -12.05
C SER A 43 -5.77 -12.72 -10.64
N ASP A 44 -4.83 -12.66 -9.71
CA ASP A 44 -4.95 -13.16 -8.33
C ASP A 44 -5.14 -12.02 -7.31
N ALA A 45 -5.33 -10.79 -7.75
CA ALA A 45 -5.52 -9.65 -6.87
C ALA A 45 -6.95 -9.54 -6.34
N VAL A 46 -7.08 -9.10 -5.10
CA VAL A 46 -8.32 -8.59 -4.54
C VAL A 46 -8.53 -7.17 -5.04
N ILE A 47 -9.58 -6.96 -5.81
CA ILE A 47 -9.90 -5.65 -6.40
C ILE A 47 -10.58 -4.80 -5.34
N LEU A 48 -9.95 -3.68 -4.98
CA LEU A 48 -10.48 -2.72 -4.01
C LEU A 48 -11.22 -1.56 -4.69
N PHE A 49 -10.82 -1.21 -5.91
CA PHE A 49 -11.56 -0.26 -6.75
C PHE A 49 -11.27 -0.52 -8.24
N ASN A 50 -12.34 -0.69 -8.99
CA ASN A 50 -12.32 -1.03 -10.43
C ASN A 50 -12.83 0.11 -11.34
N GLY A 51 -12.97 1.32 -10.81
CA GLY A 51 -13.48 2.47 -11.56
C GLY A 51 -14.97 2.75 -11.40
N HIS A 52 -15.74 1.92 -10.69
CA HIS A 52 -17.19 2.02 -10.69
C HIS A 52 -17.85 2.18 -9.32
N SER A 53 -17.31 1.60 -8.26
CA SER A 53 -18.00 1.52 -6.98
C SER A 53 -17.06 1.50 -5.79
N LEU A 54 -17.46 2.17 -4.71
CA LEU A 54 -16.82 2.11 -3.40
C LEU A 54 -17.36 0.96 -2.53
N SER A 55 -17.97 -0.06 -3.11
CA SER A 55 -18.56 -1.19 -2.38
C SER A 55 -17.60 -1.96 -1.47
N GLN A 56 -16.28 -1.86 -1.72
CA GLN A 56 -15.23 -2.46 -0.88
C GLN A 56 -14.78 -1.54 0.27
N TRP A 57 -15.32 -0.32 0.35
CA TRP A 57 -14.92 0.70 1.29
C TRP A 57 -16.07 1.11 2.20
N VAL A 58 -15.72 1.54 3.39
CA VAL A 58 -16.64 2.17 4.35
C VAL A 58 -16.02 3.47 4.86
N GLY A 59 -16.89 4.39 5.22
CA GLY A 59 -16.53 5.63 5.90
C GLY A 59 -16.53 5.48 7.42
N LYS A 60 -16.71 6.59 8.10
CA LYS A 60 -16.79 6.65 9.56
C LYS A 60 -17.91 5.73 10.08
N ASP A 61 -17.61 5.02 11.17
CA ASP A 61 -18.57 4.15 11.87
C ASP A 61 -19.19 3.04 10.98
N GLY A 62 -18.46 2.62 9.91
CA GLY A 62 -18.91 1.56 9.02
C GLY A 62 -20.04 1.97 8.05
N GLN A 63 -20.36 3.26 7.96
CA GLN A 63 -21.31 3.78 6.97
C GLN A 63 -20.72 3.70 5.57
N ASP A 64 -21.56 3.87 4.54
CA ASP A 64 -21.08 3.94 3.17
C ASP A 64 -20.01 5.02 2.99
N ALA A 65 -18.99 4.71 2.21
CA ALA A 65 -17.91 5.66 1.95
C ALA A 65 -18.44 6.92 1.23
N PRO A 66 -18.26 8.13 1.80
CA PRO A 66 -18.92 9.35 1.32
C PRO A 66 -18.18 10.02 0.15
N TRP A 67 -17.16 9.40 -0.40
CA TRP A 67 -16.35 9.98 -1.45
C TRP A 67 -17.00 9.83 -2.83
N LYS A 68 -16.68 10.74 -3.75
CA LYS A 68 -17.35 10.85 -5.05
C LYS A 68 -16.73 9.92 -6.08
N VAL A 69 -17.54 9.09 -6.72
CA VAL A 69 -17.10 8.23 -7.85
C VAL A 69 -17.52 8.87 -9.16
N GLU A 70 -16.58 9.06 -10.08
CA GLU A 70 -16.82 9.54 -11.43
C GLU A 70 -15.66 9.18 -12.38
N ASN A 71 -15.90 9.10 -13.66
CA ASN A 71 -14.87 8.98 -14.72
C ASN A 71 -13.79 7.90 -14.47
N GLY A 72 -14.15 6.78 -13.81
CA GLY A 72 -13.22 5.69 -13.54
C GLY A 72 -12.31 5.89 -12.32
N TYR A 73 -12.48 6.96 -11.56
CA TYR A 73 -11.81 7.23 -10.29
C TYR A 73 -12.81 7.59 -9.19
N PHE A 74 -12.36 7.63 -7.97
CA PHE A 74 -13.06 8.34 -6.89
C PHE A 74 -12.18 9.45 -6.34
N GLU A 75 -12.83 10.45 -5.77
CA GLU A 75 -12.19 11.65 -5.22
C GLU A 75 -12.60 11.85 -3.78
N SER A 76 -11.64 12.15 -2.91
CA SER A 76 -11.94 12.49 -1.52
C SER A 76 -12.79 13.74 -1.44
N VAL A 77 -13.85 13.66 -0.62
CA VAL A 77 -14.72 14.80 -0.36
C VAL A 77 -14.30 15.46 0.95
N PRO A 78 -13.80 16.69 0.90
CA PRO A 78 -13.28 17.38 2.08
C PRO A 78 -14.21 17.36 3.28
N ARG A 79 -13.70 17.03 4.46
CA ARG A 79 -14.40 17.03 5.75
C ARG A 79 -15.45 15.92 5.91
N THR A 80 -15.45 14.92 5.05
CA THR A 80 -16.32 13.75 5.21
C THR A 80 -15.66 12.61 5.98
N GLY A 81 -14.33 12.71 6.19
CA GLY A 81 -13.52 11.75 6.93
C GLY A 81 -12.89 10.69 6.04
N ASN A 82 -11.97 9.94 6.64
CA ASN A 82 -11.25 8.85 5.99
C ASN A 82 -12.18 7.71 5.59
N ILE A 83 -11.77 6.98 4.57
CA ILE A 83 -12.41 5.71 4.18
C ILE A 83 -11.42 4.56 4.38
N HIS A 84 -11.94 3.36 4.66
CA HIS A 84 -11.10 2.18 4.81
C HIS A 84 -11.75 0.95 4.19
N THR A 85 -10.93 -0.04 3.86
CA THR A 85 -11.41 -1.29 3.27
C THR A 85 -12.27 -2.08 4.26
N LYS A 86 -13.30 -2.77 3.76
CA LYS A 86 -14.08 -3.75 4.53
C LYS A 86 -13.24 -4.98 4.89
N THR A 87 -12.37 -5.39 3.97
CA THR A 87 -11.44 -6.50 4.16
C THR A 87 -10.19 -6.03 4.88
N GLU A 88 -9.74 -6.82 5.86
CA GLU A 88 -8.46 -6.65 6.52
C GLU A 88 -7.39 -7.48 5.83
N PHE A 89 -6.18 -6.94 5.77
CA PHE A 89 -5.00 -7.56 5.17
C PHE A 89 -3.87 -7.68 6.19
N GLY A 90 -3.14 -8.79 6.12
CA GLY A 90 -1.84 -8.97 6.75
C GLY A 90 -0.74 -8.55 5.80
N ASP A 91 0.30 -9.43 5.63
CA ASP A 91 1.35 -9.21 4.63
C ASP A 91 0.75 -9.16 3.23
N CYS A 92 1.06 -8.11 2.49
CA CYS A 92 0.45 -7.91 1.18
C CYS A 92 1.30 -7.06 0.23
N GLN A 93 0.96 -7.16 -1.05
CA GLN A 93 1.33 -6.22 -2.09
C GLN A 93 0.11 -5.35 -2.38
N LEU A 94 0.24 -4.05 -2.19
CA LEU A 94 -0.79 -3.06 -2.50
C LEU A 94 -0.34 -2.22 -3.68
N HIS A 95 -1.24 -2.01 -4.63
CA HIS A 95 -1.09 -1.03 -5.72
C HIS A 95 -2.23 -0.04 -5.68
N LEU A 96 -1.92 1.22 -5.93
CA LEU A 96 -2.91 2.26 -6.16
C LEU A 96 -2.34 3.36 -7.07
N GLU A 97 -3.23 3.97 -7.84
CA GLU A 97 -2.94 5.17 -8.60
C GLU A 97 -3.66 6.35 -7.95
N PHE A 98 -2.98 7.49 -7.85
CA PHE A 98 -3.55 8.70 -7.26
C PHE A 98 -3.14 9.95 -8.05
N SER A 99 -3.97 10.98 -7.97
CA SER A 99 -3.69 12.28 -8.59
C SER A 99 -4.05 13.40 -7.63
N LYS A 100 -3.13 14.32 -7.47
CA LYS A 100 -3.30 15.50 -6.60
C LYS A 100 -4.07 16.59 -7.33
N PRO A 101 -4.96 17.33 -6.64
CA PRO A 101 -5.76 18.37 -7.27
C PRO A 101 -4.88 19.53 -7.75
N GLU A 102 -5.48 20.37 -8.62
CA GLU A 102 -4.96 21.71 -8.88
C GLU A 102 -5.03 22.56 -7.59
N ALA A 103 -4.28 23.66 -7.59
CA ALA A 103 -4.35 24.62 -6.49
C ALA A 103 -5.79 25.18 -6.28
N PRO A 104 -6.17 25.64 -5.09
CA PRO A 104 -5.36 25.73 -3.88
C PRO A 104 -5.26 24.39 -3.13
N GLY A 105 -4.34 24.32 -2.19
CA GLY A 105 -4.04 23.14 -1.39
C GLY A 105 -2.78 22.43 -1.86
N HIS A 106 -2.37 21.44 -1.12
CA HIS A 106 -1.14 20.68 -1.41
C HIS A 106 -1.42 19.24 -1.82
N GLY A 107 -2.68 18.87 -2.05
CA GLY A 107 -3.07 17.49 -2.33
C GLY A 107 -2.73 16.56 -1.16
N ASN A 108 -2.98 17.04 0.08
CA ASN A 108 -2.64 16.30 1.28
C ASN A 108 -3.62 15.13 1.49
N SER A 109 -3.07 13.96 1.58
CA SER A 109 -3.75 12.70 1.87
C SER A 109 -2.73 11.71 2.42
N GLY A 110 -3.10 10.46 2.58
CA GLY A 110 -2.20 9.39 3.01
C GLY A 110 -2.81 8.01 2.78
N VAL A 111 -1.92 7.04 2.59
CA VAL A 111 -2.26 5.62 2.57
C VAL A 111 -1.84 5.03 3.89
N PHE A 112 -2.79 4.47 4.65
CA PHE A 112 -2.51 3.88 5.96
C PHE A 112 -2.62 2.36 5.88
N MET A 113 -1.51 1.67 6.06
CA MET A 113 -1.54 0.22 6.30
C MET A 113 -2.08 -0.04 7.70
N MET A 114 -3.00 -1.00 7.81
CA MET A 114 -3.67 -1.35 9.08
C MET A 114 -4.35 -0.17 9.79
N ARG A 115 -4.71 0.91 9.05
CA ARG A 115 -5.24 2.19 9.58
C ARG A 115 -4.31 2.87 10.60
N LYS A 116 -3.02 2.60 10.54
CA LYS A 116 -2.05 3.01 11.56
C LYS A 116 -0.73 3.53 11.01
N TYR A 117 -0.28 3.01 9.89
CA TYR A 117 1.06 3.25 9.35
C TYR A 117 0.96 4.01 8.04
N GLU A 118 1.31 5.27 8.07
CA GLU A 118 1.08 6.23 6.97
C GLU A 118 2.24 6.27 5.98
N ILE A 119 1.89 6.15 4.71
CA ILE A 119 2.70 6.56 3.58
C ILE A 119 2.06 7.86 3.04
N GLN A 120 2.82 8.94 3.12
CA GLN A 120 2.32 10.29 2.80
C GLN A 120 1.98 10.46 1.33
N ILE A 121 0.88 11.17 1.06
CA ILE A 121 0.56 11.78 -0.23
C ILE A 121 0.57 13.29 -0.04
N LEU A 122 1.42 14.00 -0.79
CA LEU A 122 1.54 15.44 -0.72
C LEU A 122 2.17 15.95 -2.01
N ASN A 123 1.77 17.11 -2.50
CA ASN A 123 2.46 17.72 -3.63
C ASN A 123 3.84 18.24 -3.21
N CYS A 124 4.88 17.52 -3.60
CA CYS A 124 6.28 17.87 -3.36
C CYS A 124 7.04 18.17 -4.65
N TYR A 125 6.32 18.39 -5.75
CA TYR A 125 6.90 18.81 -7.02
C TYR A 125 7.31 20.29 -6.97
N ASP A 126 6.46 21.13 -6.45
CA ASP A 126 6.65 22.58 -6.33
C ASP A 126 6.46 23.12 -4.90
N PHE A 127 6.41 22.24 -3.90
CA PHE A 127 6.25 22.59 -2.49
C PHE A 127 7.27 21.86 -1.63
N VAL A 128 7.91 22.58 -0.72
CA VAL A 128 8.93 22.05 0.20
C VAL A 128 8.37 22.00 1.61
N THR A 129 8.51 20.85 2.26
CA THR A 129 8.16 20.64 3.66
C THR A 129 9.28 19.84 4.37
N TYR A 130 9.06 19.40 5.60
CA TYR A 130 10.01 18.54 6.33
C TYR A 130 10.17 17.19 5.63
N ALA A 131 11.39 16.64 5.67
CA ALA A 131 11.78 15.50 4.82
C ALA A 131 10.98 14.22 5.06
N ASP A 132 10.51 13.95 6.28
CA ASP A 132 9.71 12.78 6.64
C ASP A 132 8.20 12.98 6.46
N GLY A 133 7.78 14.11 5.91
CA GLY A 133 6.40 14.44 5.56
C GLY A 133 6.18 14.71 4.07
N VAL A 134 7.18 14.49 3.22
CA VAL A 134 7.04 14.59 1.76
C VAL A 134 6.30 13.37 1.18
N GLU A 135 5.86 13.45 -0.08
CA GLU A 135 5.24 12.32 -0.78
C GLU A 135 6.13 11.07 -0.71
N GLY A 136 5.56 9.96 -0.30
CA GLY A 136 6.28 8.71 -0.06
C GLY A 136 7.02 8.62 1.26
N GLY A 137 7.03 9.66 2.08
CA GLY A 137 7.57 9.59 3.44
C GLY A 137 6.79 8.62 4.32
N LEU A 138 7.50 7.85 5.15
CA LEU A 138 6.90 7.14 6.28
C LEU A 138 6.72 8.18 7.39
N TYR A 139 5.52 8.77 7.44
CA TYR A 139 5.24 10.03 8.10
C TYR A 139 5.77 10.10 9.54
N GLY A 140 6.66 11.09 9.78
CA GLY A 140 7.26 11.32 11.08
C GLY A 140 8.30 10.26 11.51
N GLN A 141 8.70 9.33 10.62
CA GLN A 141 9.64 8.26 10.94
C GLN A 141 10.84 8.20 9.98
N CYS A 142 10.60 8.22 8.67
CA CYS A 142 11.66 8.05 7.68
C CYS A 142 11.35 8.81 6.38
N PRO A 143 12.26 9.69 5.93
CA PRO A 143 12.13 10.30 4.61
C PRO A 143 12.35 9.27 3.50
N PRO A 144 11.77 9.47 2.31
CA PRO A 144 12.08 8.64 1.15
C PRO A 144 13.53 8.84 0.69
N LEU A 145 14.09 7.83 0.01
CA LEU A 145 15.44 7.88 -0.56
C LEU A 145 15.62 9.02 -1.57
N VAL A 146 14.56 9.31 -2.33
CA VAL A 146 14.52 10.36 -3.36
C VAL A 146 13.13 10.97 -3.45
N ASN A 147 13.02 12.16 -4.02
CA ASN A 147 11.74 12.76 -4.41
C ASN A 147 11.40 12.35 -5.85
N ALA A 148 10.41 11.47 -6.02
CA ALA A 148 9.89 11.04 -7.33
C ALA A 148 8.47 11.56 -7.60
N CYS A 149 8.09 12.67 -6.96
CA CYS A 149 6.79 13.32 -7.09
C CYS A 149 6.57 13.86 -8.50
N LEU A 150 5.41 13.56 -9.07
CA LEU A 150 4.95 14.14 -10.34
C LEU A 150 4.21 15.46 -10.10
N PRO A 151 4.07 16.30 -11.15
CA PRO A 151 3.23 17.50 -11.10
C PRO A 151 1.81 17.21 -10.62
N ARG A 152 1.11 18.28 -10.23
CA ARG A 152 -0.33 18.22 -9.94
C ARG A 152 -1.10 17.74 -11.17
N GLN A 153 -2.25 17.10 -10.93
CA GLN A 153 -3.16 16.54 -11.94
C GLN A 153 -2.58 15.34 -12.71
N GLU A 154 -1.29 15.04 -12.60
CA GLU A 154 -0.73 13.82 -13.14
C GLU A 154 -1.04 12.62 -12.22
N TRP A 155 -1.23 11.45 -12.83
CA TRP A 155 -1.41 10.20 -12.12
C TRP A 155 -0.08 9.63 -11.68
N SER A 156 0.06 9.49 -10.38
CA SER A 156 1.17 8.79 -9.72
C SER A 156 0.76 7.38 -9.32
N THR A 157 1.74 6.49 -9.15
CA THR A 157 1.52 5.13 -8.66
C THR A 157 2.26 4.89 -7.37
N TYR A 158 1.62 4.24 -6.41
CA TYR A 158 2.29 3.55 -5.33
C TYR A 158 2.24 2.04 -5.55
N ASP A 159 3.40 1.39 -5.45
CA ASP A 159 3.54 -0.05 -5.29
C ASP A 159 4.19 -0.31 -3.92
N ILE A 160 3.44 -0.96 -3.03
CA ILE A 160 3.80 -1.13 -1.62
C ILE A 160 3.84 -2.61 -1.29
N ILE A 161 4.97 -3.08 -0.74
CA ILE A 161 5.07 -4.39 -0.08
C ILE A 161 5.02 -4.15 1.42
N TRP A 162 4.01 -4.68 2.06
CA TRP A 162 3.77 -4.56 3.49
C TRP A 162 3.98 -5.88 4.21
N ILE A 163 4.76 -5.86 5.28
CA ILE A 163 4.91 -6.95 6.24
C ILE A 163 4.42 -6.46 7.59
N ALA A 164 3.35 -7.02 8.08
CA ALA A 164 2.72 -6.60 9.32
C ALA A 164 3.60 -6.94 10.54
N PRO A 165 3.51 -6.18 11.64
CA PRO A 165 4.26 -6.50 12.86
C PRO A 165 3.79 -7.82 13.47
N ARG A 166 4.68 -8.47 14.19
CA ARG A 166 4.41 -9.75 14.87
C ARG A 166 4.50 -9.56 16.38
N PHE A 167 3.50 -10.05 17.08
CA PHE A 167 3.44 -10.08 18.54
C PHE A 167 3.24 -11.51 19.06
N ALA A 168 3.85 -11.80 20.19
CA ALA A 168 3.55 -12.97 21.02
C ALA A 168 3.02 -12.45 22.37
N GLY A 169 1.70 -12.48 22.55
CA GLY A 169 1.07 -11.73 23.65
C GLY A 169 1.39 -10.25 23.53
N ASP A 170 1.96 -9.68 24.58
CA ASP A 170 2.33 -8.27 24.62
C ASP A 170 3.75 -7.97 24.07
N GLN A 171 4.51 -9.00 23.73
CA GLN A 171 5.89 -8.87 23.27
C GLN A 171 5.94 -8.67 21.77
N LEU A 172 6.61 -7.60 21.30
CA LEU A 172 6.96 -7.41 19.90
C LEU A 172 8.04 -8.41 19.49
N MET A 173 7.71 -9.30 18.56
CA MET A 173 8.63 -10.30 17.99
C MET A 173 9.33 -9.80 16.74
N ALA A 174 8.64 -9.02 15.93
CA ALA A 174 9.20 -8.34 14.76
C ALA A 174 8.42 -7.04 14.48
N PRO A 175 9.11 -5.94 14.12
CA PRO A 175 8.46 -4.72 13.70
C PRO A 175 7.75 -4.93 12.35
N ALA A 176 6.92 -3.98 11.95
CA ALA A 176 6.45 -3.90 10.58
C ALA A 176 7.61 -3.52 9.65
N TYR A 177 7.60 -4.06 8.43
CA TYR A 177 8.53 -3.69 7.36
C TYR A 177 7.75 -3.24 6.14
N ILE A 178 8.32 -2.28 5.42
CA ILE A 178 7.70 -1.75 4.22
C ILE A 178 8.73 -1.53 3.10
N THR A 179 8.34 -1.86 1.88
CA THR A 179 9.03 -1.46 0.65
C THR A 179 8.06 -0.64 -0.17
N VAL A 180 8.48 0.53 -0.63
CA VAL A 180 7.63 1.47 -1.37
C VAL A 180 8.31 1.90 -2.65
N PHE A 181 7.57 1.79 -3.76
CA PHE A 181 7.90 2.43 -5.02
C PHE A 181 6.88 3.53 -5.32
N LEU A 182 7.37 4.69 -5.72
CA LEU A 182 6.57 5.79 -6.27
C LEU A 182 6.96 5.97 -7.74
N ASN A 183 5.99 5.87 -8.64
CA ASN A 183 6.22 6.02 -10.08
C ASN A 183 7.33 5.09 -10.62
N GLY A 184 7.42 3.87 -10.06
CA GLY A 184 8.46 2.89 -10.39
C GLY A 184 9.83 3.15 -9.75
N VAL A 185 9.99 4.21 -8.94
CA VAL A 185 11.24 4.56 -8.26
C VAL A 185 11.20 4.08 -6.81
N LEU A 186 12.25 3.38 -6.37
CA LEU A 186 12.36 2.85 -5.01
C LEU A 186 12.52 4.01 -4.00
N LEU A 187 11.62 4.10 -3.03
CA LEU A 187 11.64 5.07 -1.94
C LEU A 187 12.08 4.48 -0.60
N HIS A 188 11.64 3.25 -0.31
CA HIS A 188 11.99 2.51 0.89
C HIS A 188 12.21 1.05 0.54
N HIS A 189 13.24 0.43 1.10
CA HIS A 189 13.56 -0.97 0.88
C HIS A 189 13.59 -1.72 2.20
N PHE A 190 12.59 -2.57 2.43
CA PHE A 190 12.47 -3.38 3.65
C PHE A 190 12.74 -2.55 4.92
N GLN A 191 12.17 -1.33 4.94
CA GLN A 191 12.38 -0.36 6.01
C GLN A 191 11.59 -0.79 7.25
N PRO A 192 12.22 -1.01 8.41
CA PRO A 192 11.50 -1.24 9.65
C PRO A 192 10.84 0.04 10.12
N LEU A 193 9.60 -0.07 10.59
CA LEU A 193 8.85 1.01 11.24
C LEU A 193 9.01 0.93 12.75
N GLN A 194 8.97 2.08 13.43
CA GLN A 194 9.13 2.17 14.89
C GLN A 194 7.80 2.03 15.64
N GLY A 195 6.68 1.94 14.92
CA GLY A 195 5.33 1.83 15.45
C GLY A 195 4.31 2.56 14.56
N PRO A 196 3.05 2.62 14.96
CA PRO A 196 2.02 3.42 14.31
C PRO A 196 2.41 4.89 14.18
N THR A 197 1.99 5.51 13.07
CA THR A 197 2.24 6.93 12.79
C THR A 197 1.66 7.82 13.89
N ARG A 198 2.44 8.80 14.33
CA ARG A 198 2.02 9.81 15.29
C ARG A 198 2.47 11.20 14.84
N PHE A 199 1.54 12.15 14.90
CA PHE A 199 1.87 13.54 14.59
C PHE A 199 2.70 14.17 15.72
N ARG A 200 3.89 14.68 15.39
CA ARG A 200 4.82 15.38 16.31
C ARG A 200 5.16 14.60 17.58
N ALA A 201 5.19 13.28 17.50
CA ALA A 201 5.54 12.40 18.61
C ALA A 201 6.25 11.15 18.10
N LEU A 202 7.02 10.50 18.97
CA LEU A 202 7.67 9.23 18.63
C LEU A 202 6.62 8.13 18.41
N ALA A 203 6.83 7.34 17.38
CA ALA A 203 6.07 6.12 17.16
C ALA A 203 6.40 5.10 18.26
N GLU A 204 5.40 4.33 18.68
CA GLU A 204 5.54 3.34 19.73
C GLU A 204 4.64 2.15 19.46
N TYR A 205 5.20 0.95 19.52
CA TYR A 205 4.42 -0.28 19.37
C TYR A 205 3.58 -0.55 20.62
N LYS A 206 2.34 -0.97 20.37
CA LYS A 206 1.47 -1.61 21.35
C LYS A 206 0.94 -2.92 20.77
N PRO A 207 0.62 -3.92 21.58
CA PRO A 207 0.07 -5.19 21.11
C PRO A 207 -1.09 -4.97 20.16
N GLN A 208 -1.04 -5.65 19.02
CA GLN A 208 -2.06 -5.52 17.96
C GLN A 208 -2.13 -6.76 17.10
N SER A 209 -3.22 -6.90 16.34
CA SER A 209 -3.36 -7.89 15.27
C SER A 209 -2.27 -7.73 14.21
N SER A 210 -1.95 -8.83 13.49
CA SER A 210 -1.17 -8.77 12.24
C SER A 210 -2.05 -8.49 11.02
N TYR A 211 -3.33 -8.23 11.21
CA TYR A 211 -4.31 -7.90 10.17
C TYR A 211 -4.97 -6.57 10.48
N GLY A 212 -5.25 -5.79 9.45
CA GLY A 212 -5.96 -4.53 9.56
C GLY A 212 -6.39 -3.99 8.19
N ALA A 213 -7.36 -3.09 8.19
CA ALA A 213 -7.85 -2.47 6.97
C ALA A 213 -6.83 -1.47 6.39
N ILE A 214 -6.89 -1.27 5.07
CA ILE A 214 -6.19 -0.19 4.38
C ILE A 214 -7.07 1.04 4.45
N GLU A 215 -6.51 2.20 4.81
CA GLU A 215 -7.25 3.44 4.94
C GLU A 215 -6.67 4.52 4.02
N LEU A 216 -7.54 5.34 3.45
CA LEU A 216 -7.19 6.55 2.69
C LEU A 216 -7.68 7.78 3.46
N GLN A 217 -6.83 8.79 3.54
CA GLN A 217 -7.06 9.97 4.36
C GLN A 217 -7.79 11.07 3.61
N ASP A 218 -8.80 11.65 4.26
CA ASP A 218 -9.34 12.99 3.97
C ASP A 218 -8.60 14.01 4.85
N HIS A 219 -7.76 14.83 4.23
CA HIS A 219 -7.07 15.94 4.90
C HIS A 219 -7.55 17.32 4.37
N GLY A 220 -8.71 17.35 3.73
CA GLY A 220 -9.32 18.57 3.23
C GLY A 220 -9.00 18.91 1.78
N ASP A 221 -8.14 18.18 1.12
CA ASP A 221 -7.83 18.32 -0.31
C ASP A 221 -8.51 17.22 -1.13
N PRO A 222 -9.10 17.52 -2.31
CA PRO A 222 -9.78 16.53 -3.15
C PRO A 222 -8.77 15.71 -3.96
N VAL A 223 -8.19 14.68 -3.34
CA VAL A 223 -7.26 13.75 -4.00
C VAL A 223 -8.05 12.65 -4.71
N ARG A 224 -7.65 12.30 -5.92
CA ARG A 224 -8.25 11.26 -6.76
C ARG A 224 -7.51 9.96 -6.65
N PHE A 225 -8.26 8.86 -6.73
CA PHE A 225 -7.74 7.49 -6.67
C PHE A 225 -8.39 6.61 -7.74
N ARG A 226 -7.59 5.72 -8.36
CA ARG A 226 -8.09 4.73 -9.31
C ARG A 226 -7.24 3.46 -9.24
N ASN A 227 -7.72 2.36 -9.84
CA ASN A 227 -7.01 1.09 -9.96
C ASN A 227 -6.35 0.66 -8.65
N ILE A 228 -7.16 0.37 -7.62
CA ILE A 228 -6.64 -0.06 -6.32
C ILE A 228 -6.86 -1.56 -6.18
N TRP A 229 -5.77 -2.29 -5.91
CA TRP A 229 -5.82 -3.73 -5.67
C TRP A 229 -4.78 -4.19 -4.66
N CYS A 230 -5.06 -5.30 -4.00
CA CYS A 230 -4.20 -5.87 -2.98
C CYS A 230 -4.05 -7.38 -3.21
N ARG A 231 -2.81 -7.89 -3.09
CA ARG A 231 -2.49 -9.32 -3.14
C ARG A 231 -1.96 -9.76 -1.79
N PRO A 232 -2.66 -10.63 -1.04
CA PRO A 232 -2.12 -11.24 0.18
C PRO A 232 -0.88 -12.07 -0.12
N LEU A 233 0.19 -11.90 0.67
CA LEU A 233 1.44 -12.66 0.52
C LEU A 233 1.45 -13.97 1.28
N SER A 234 0.46 -14.22 2.14
CA SER A 234 0.31 -15.47 2.89
C SER A 234 0.18 -16.73 2.02
N LEU A 235 -0.17 -16.55 0.74
CA LEU A 235 -0.26 -17.63 -0.25
C LEU A 235 1.10 -18.24 -0.59
N TYR A 236 2.21 -17.62 -0.21
CA TYR A 236 3.58 -18.03 -0.58
C TYR A 236 4.37 -18.66 0.58
N SER A 237 3.79 -18.77 1.77
CA SER A 237 4.46 -19.31 2.96
C SER A 237 4.61 -20.83 2.99
N SER A 238 4.19 -21.53 1.93
CA SER A 238 4.21 -23.00 1.83
C SER A 238 5.22 -23.56 0.82
N TYR A 239 6.18 -22.74 0.34
CA TYR A 239 7.20 -23.17 -0.62
C TYR A 239 8.51 -23.61 0.02
#